data_d2168bbc87f143457740112f0ac442fa
#
_entry.id   d2168bbc87f143457740112f0ac442fa
#
_cell.length_a   1.000
_cell.length_b   1.000
_cell.length_c   1.000
_cell.angle_alpha   90.00
_cell.angle_beta   90.00
_cell.angle_gamma   90.00
#
_symmetry.space_group_name_H-M   'P 1'
#
loop_
_entity.id
_entity.type
_entity.pdbx_description
1 polymer ?
#
loop_
_entity_poly.entity_id
_entity_poly.type
_entity_poly.pdbx_seq_one_letter_code
_entity_poly.pdbx_strand_id
1 'polypeptide(L)'
;ISYLMYEDGEIVIDQLSPPERFGDLIDNDTMIYSMSLGKSLGGYLMGHAICKGYINSLSSSLADWPIVKGTLLETATVQDVINASTGDQKYIKNNYLSSGRDIGDLTIADIANNELANTKPAKKRFKYSQFSPNVALNYISFKTGHKFSSFINDVLKDHVGLAGRLEFNGTGIESKGVIQSNFKAT
;
A
#
# COMPACT_ATOMS: atom_id res chain seq x y z
N ILE A 1 -4.29 18.45 14.04
CA ILE A 1 -5.34 17.61 13.44
C ILE A 1 -6.17 18.53 12.53
N SER A 2 -6.46 18.08 11.33
CA SER A 2 -7.41 18.75 10.45
C SER A 2 -8.73 18.00 10.43
N TYR A 3 -9.82 18.73 10.31
CA TYR A 3 -11.16 18.18 10.11
C TYR A 3 -11.76 18.80 8.85
N LEU A 4 -12.06 17.96 7.89
CA LEU A 4 -12.69 18.33 6.64
C LEU A 4 -14.02 17.59 6.52
N MET A 5 -15.10 18.30 6.25
CA MET A 5 -16.40 17.72 5.95
C MET A 5 -16.88 18.22 4.59
N TYR A 6 -17.29 17.27 3.76
CA TYR A 6 -17.82 17.51 2.42
C TYR A 6 -19.25 16.99 2.34
N GLU A 7 -20.17 17.83 1.93
CA GLU A 7 -21.59 17.50 1.83
C GLU A 7 -22.19 18.16 0.58
N ASP A 8 -22.99 17.44 -0.17
CA ASP A 8 -23.72 17.91 -1.36
C ASP A 8 -22.89 18.69 -2.40
N GLY A 9 -21.64 18.34 -2.56
CA GLY A 9 -20.75 18.98 -3.53
C GLY A 9 -19.95 20.17 -2.98
N GLU A 10 -20.07 20.48 -1.69
CA GLU A 10 -19.41 21.61 -1.05
C GLU A 10 -18.62 21.21 0.20
N ILE A 11 -17.55 21.92 0.49
CA ILE A 11 -16.84 21.80 1.76
C ILE A 11 -17.60 22.62 2.81
N VAL A 12 -18.22 21.91 3.77
CA VAL A 12 -19.03 22.55 4.83
C VAL A 12 -18.21 22.81 6.10
N ILE A 13 -17.12 22.07 6.30
CA ILE A 13 -16.16 22.30 7.39
C ILE A 13 -14.74 22.11 6.84
N ASP A 14 -13.88 23.09 7.07
CA ASP A 14 -12.44 23.01 6.84
C ASP A 14 -11.73 23.67 8.04
N GLN A 15 -11.26 22.83 8.96
CA GLN A 15 -10.66 23.32 10.21
C GLN A 15 -9.35 22.60 10.50
N LEU A 16 -8.31 23.39 10.75
CA LEU A 16 -7.10 22.92 11.41
C LEU A 16 -7.25 23.02 12.93
N SER A 17 -6.51 22.22 13.67
CA SER A 17 -6.44 22.32 15.13
C SER A 17 -6.02 23.72 15.53
N PRO A 18 -6.66 24.26 16.60
CA PRO A 18 -6.30 25.59 17.09
C PRO A 18 -4.83 25.67 17.54
N PRO A 19 -4.17 26.82 17.35
CA PRO A 19 -2.77 27.02 17.71
C PRO A 19 -2.43 26.66 19.16
N GLU A 20 -3.36 26.86 20.10
CA GLU A 20 -3.17 26.55 21.51
C GLU A 20 -2.93 25.07 21.80
N ARG A 21 -3.33 24.18 20.87
CA ARG A 21 -3.20 22.73 21.03
C ARG A 21 -1.93 22.14 20.43
N PHE A 22 -1.48 22.70 19.32
CA PHE A 22 -0.30 22.22 18.56
C PHE A 22 0.66 23.36 18.18
N GLY A 23 0.33 24.60 18.54
CA GLY A 23 1.11 25.77 18.18
C GLY A 23 1.16 25.99 16.67
N ASP A 24 2.21 26.63 16.22
CA ASP A 24 2.51 26.85 14.80
C ASP A 24 3.17 25.62 14.13
N LEU A 25 3.03 24.44 14.75
CA LEU A 25 3.68 23.20 14.28
C LEU A 25 2.95 22.55 13.10
N ILE A 26 1.73 22.95 12.80
CA ILE A 26 0.92 22.37 11.71
C ILE A 26 0.36 23.51 10.86
N ASP A 27 0.77 23.51 9.61
CA ASP A 27 0.28 24.39 8.55
C ASP A 27 -0.17 23.55 7.34
N ASN A 28 -0.54 24.22 6.24
CA ASN A 28 -1.00 23.56 5.03
C ASN A 28 0.12 22.78 4.30
N ASP A 29 1.39 23.06 4.61
CA ASP A 29 2.55 22.39 4.01
C ASP A 29 3.10 21.26 4.89
N THR A 30 2.52 21.09 6.08
CA THR A 30 2.96 20.05 7.02
C THR A 30 2.62 18.66 6.51
N MET A 31 3.64 17.82 6.33
CA MET A 31 3.49 16.43 5.89
C MET A 31 3.01 15.55 7.05
N ILE A 32 1.77 15.10 6.97
CA ILE A 32 1.12 14.25 7.98
C ILE A 32 1.11 12.79 7.54
N TYR A 33 1.42 11.89 8.45
CA TYR A 33 1.35 10.44 8.20
C TYR A 33 -0.09 9.96 8.07
N SER A 34 -0.35 9.24 6.99
CA SER A 34 -1.66 8.64 6.69
C SER A 34 -2.03 7.46 7.60
N MET A 35 -1.05 6.86 8.23
CA MET A 35 -1.23 5.57 8.92
C MET A 35 -1.93 4.55 8.00
N SER A 36 -2.92 3.83 8.52
CA SER A 36 -3.63 2.78 7.77
C SER A 36 -4.53 3.26 6.63
N LEU A 37 -4.75 4.56 6.47
CA LEU A 37 -5.45 5.12 5.31
C LEU A 37 -4.74 4.76 3.99
N GLY A 38 -3.41 4.63 4.04
CA GLY A 38 -2.61 4.22 2.89
C GLY A 38 -3.02 2.87 2.29
N LYS A 39 -3.63 1.98 3.08
CA LYS A 39 -4.16 0.69 2.58
C LYS A 39 -5.34 0.91 1.65
N SER A 40 -6.23 1.83 1.99
CA SER A 40 -7.38 2.19 1.14
C SER A 40 -6.91 2.84 -0.16
N LEU A 41 -5.94 3.74 -0.07
CA LEU A 41 -5.33 4.34 -1.26
C LEU A 41 -4.61 3.30 -2.12
N GLY A 42 -3.96 2.31 -1.50
CA GLY A 42 -3.38 1.16 -2.22
C GLY A 42 -4.42 0.36 -3.01
N GLY A 43 -5.60 0.15 -2.46
CA GLY A 43 -6.72 -0.48 -3.17
C GLY A 43 -7.21 0.36 -4.36
N TYR A 44 -7.31 1.67 -4.18
CA TYR A 44 -7.65 2.62 -5.26
C TYR A 44 -6.61 2.58 -6.40
N LEU A 45 -5.32 2.64 -6.06
CA LEU A 45 -4.23 2.54 -7.03
C LEU A 45 -4.25 1.19 -7.78
N MET A 46 -4.61 0.10 -7.10
CA MET A 46 -4.79 -1.21 -7.74
C MET A 46 -5.89 -1.18 -8.80
N GLY A 47 -7.03 -0.54 -8.50
CA GLY A 47 -8.10 -0.33 -9.46
C GLY A 47 -7.62 0.41 -10.71
N HIS A 48 -6.84 1.49 -10.54
CA HIS A 48 -6.25 2.21 -11.66
C HIS A 48 -5.22 1.38 -12.44
N ALA A 49 -4.41 0.56 -11.78
CA ALA A 49 -3.48 -0.34 -12.45
C ALA A 49 -4.21 -1.35 -13.34
N ILE A 50 -5.38 -1.81 -12.93
CA ILE A 50 -6.26 -2.67 -13.74
C ILE A 50 -6.86 -1.87 -14.91
N CYS A 51 -7.44 -0.72 -14.66
CA CYS A 51 -8.06 0.12 -15.71
C CYS A 51 -7.06 0.55 -16.79
N LYS A 52 -5.80 0.78 -16.42
CA LYS A 52 -4.72 1.14 -17.35
C LYS A 52 -4.08 -0.08 -18.04
N GLY A 53 -4.54 -1.31 -17.75
CA GLY A 53 -4.07 -2.54 -18.38
C GLY A 53 -2.72 -3.06 -17.87
N TYR A 54 -2.15 -2.51 -16.80
CA TYR A 54 -0.95 -3.06 -16.18
C TYR A 54 -1.21 -4.42 -15.52
N ILE A 55 -2.41 -4.62 -15.02
CA ILE A 55 -2.91 -5.82 -14.36
C ILE A 55 -4.25 -6.18 -15.02
N ASN A 56 -4.44 -7.45 -15.40
CA ASN A 56 -5.61 -7.83 -16.18
C ASN A 56 -6.92 -7.75 -15.39
N SER A 57 -6.92 -8.19 -14.14
CA SER A 57 -8.15 -8.20 -13.30
C SER A 57 -7.84 -8.49 -11.84
N LEU A 58 -8.85 -8.42 -10.98
CA LEU A 58 -8.77 -8.84 -9.59
C LEU A 58 -8.47 -10.34 -9.42
N SER A 59 -8.85 -11.17 -10.41
CA SER A 59 -8.57 -12.61 -10.40
C SER A 59 -7.19 -12.98 -10.94
N SER A 60 -6.40 -12.01 -11.43
CA SER A 60 -5.02 -12.26 -11.85
C SER A 60 -4.19 -12.81 -10.70
N SER A 61 -3.46 -13.90 -10.99
CA SER A 61 -2.47 -14.47 -10.06
C SER A 61 -1.22 -13.59 -10.00
N LEU A 62 -0.53 -13.61 -8.85
CA LEU A 62 0.78 -13.00 -8.70
C LEU A 62 1.92 -13.88 -9.27
N ALA A 63 1.63 -15.03 -9.84
CA ALA A 63 2.63 -16.00 -10.31
C ALA A 63 3.61 -15.45 -11.38
N ASP A 64 3.23 -14.39 -12.08
CA ASP A 64 4.10 -13.69 -13.04
C ASP A 64 5.17 -12.82 -12.38
N TRP A 65 5.09 -12.61 -11.06
CA TRP A 65 6.10 -11.89 -10.29
C TRP A 65 7.18 -12.84 -9.78
N PRO A 66 8.43 -12.76 -10.29
CA PRO A 66 9.44 -13.79 -10.02
C PRO A 66 9.77 -13.98 -8.53
N ILE A 67 9.68 -12.91 -7.72
CA ILE A 67 10.05 -12.98 -6.30
C ILE A 67 9.08 -13.80 -5.44
N VAL A 68 7.85 -14.05 -5.91
CA VAL A 68 6.87 -14.84 -5.15
C VAL A 68 6.92 -16.34 -5.48
N LYS A 69 7.75 -16.73 -6.45
CA LYS A 69 7.88 -18.12 -6.88
C LYS A 69 8.30 -19.05 -5.72
N GLY A 70 7.60 -20.15 -5.56
CA GLY A 70 7.83 -21.09 -4.46
C GLY A 70 7.31 -20.63 -3.11
N THR A 71 6.50 -19.57 -3.07
CA THR A 71 5.87 -19.07 -1.84
C THR A 71 4.35 -19.21 -1.90
N LEU A 72 3.69 -19.01 -0.76
CA LEU A 72 2.22 -18.98 -0.70
C LEU A 72 1.60 -17.89 -1.60
N LEU A 73 2.36 -16.84 -1.96
CA LEU A 73 1.89 -15.75 -2.80
C LEU A 73 1.81 -16.13 -4.28
N GLU A 74 2.52 -17.16 -4.72
CA GLU A 74 2.50 -17.61 -6.11
C GLU A 74 1.08 -18.00 -6.56
N THR A 75 0.27 -18.54 -5.65
CA THR A 75 -1.12 -18.91 -5.90
C THR A 75 -2.14 -17.87 -5.46
N ALA A 76 -1.68 -16.75 -4.91
CA ALA A 76 -2.55 -15.66 -4.50
C ALA A 76 -3.03 -14.85 -5.71
N THR A 77 -4.26 -14.37 -5.63
CA THR A 77 -4.81 -13.42 -6.61
C THR A 77 -4.64 -11.98 -6.12
N VAL A 78 -4.76 -11.03 -7.03
CA VAL A 78 -4.84 -9.60 -6.69
C VAL A 78 -5.93 -9.34 -5.64
N GLN A 79 -7.10 -9.99 -5.81
CA GLN A 79 -8.19 -9.90 -4.84
C GLN A 79 -7.82 -10.43 -3.45
N ASP A 80 -7.11 -11.55 -3.38
CA ASP A 80 -6.63 -12.09 -2.09
C ASP A 80 -5.74 -11.09 -1.36
N VAL A 81 -4.88 -10.41 -2.12
CA VAL A 81 -3.92 -9.44 -1.56
C VAL A 81 -4.63 -8.20 -1.04
N ILE A 82 -5.48 -7.57 -1.85
CA ILE A 82 -6.18 -6.34 -1.43
C ILE A 82 -7.20 -6.59 -0.30
N ASN A 83 -7.73 -7.82 -0.22
CA ASN A 83 -8.63 -8.24 0.86
C ASN A 83 -7.90 -8.79 2.09
N ALA A 84 -6.55 -8.72 2.12
CA ALA A 84 -5.75 -9.30 3.20
C ALA A 84 -6.15 -10.74 3.55
N SER A 85 -6.32 -11.58 2.52
CA SER A 85 -6.80 -12.97 2.62
C SER A 85 -5.91 -13.97 1.90
N THR A 86 -4.61 -13.71 1.80
CA THR A 86 -3.62 -14.56 1.12
C THR A 86 -3.36 -15.91 1.79
N GLY A 87 -3.84 -16.11 3.00
CA GLY A 87 -3.57 -17.33 3.79
C GLY A 87 -2.21 -17.29 4.51
N ASP A 88 -1.68 -16.10 4.74
CA ASP A 88 -0.36 -15.84 5.35
C ASP A 88 -0.37 -15.87 6.89
N GLN A 89 -1.53 -16.04 7.53
CA GLN A 89 -1.73 -15.88 8.98
C GLN A 89 -0.91 -16.85 9.85
N LYS A 90 -0.31 -17.87 9.27
CA LYS A 90 0.62 -18.76 9.97
C LYS A 90 2.03 -18.19 10.07
N TYR A 91 2.39 -17.30 9.18
CA TYR A 91 3.74 -16.77 9.00
C TYR A 91 3.83 -15.32 9.45
N ILE A 92 2.76 -14.54 9.25
CA ILE A 92 2.71 -13.11 9.51
C ILE A 92 1.66 -12.81 10.59
N LYS A 93 2.10 -12.22 11.70
CA LYS A 93 1.22 -11.79 12.80
C LYS A 93 1.17 -10.27 12.85
N ASN A 94 0.07 -9.68 12.41
CA ASN A 94 -0.11 -8.22 12.36
C ASN A 94 1.00 -7.54 11.52
N ASN A 95 1.87 -6.76 12.17
CA ASN A 95 2.99 -6.07 11.53
C ASN A 95 4.31 -6.85 11.62
N TYR A 96 4.29 -8.04 12.24
CA TYR A 96 5.48 -8.81 12.50
C TYR A 96 5.43 -10.16 11.81
N LEU A 97 6.58 -10.65 11.38
CA LEU A 97 6.75 -12.04 10.96
C LEU A 97 6.64 -12.97 12.18
N SER A 98 6.47 -14.25 11.93
CA SER A 98 6.46 -15.26 13.00
C SER A 98 7.74 -15.26 13.84
N SER A 99 8.85 -14.79 13.27
CA SER A 99 10.13 -14.56 13.94
C SER A 99 10.15 -13.34 14.90
N GLY A 100 9.09 -12.52 14.90
CA GLY A 100 9.01 -11.30 15.71
C GLY A 100 9.61 -10.05 15.09
N ARG A 101 10.14 -10.13 13.85
CA ARG A 101 10.68 -8.96 13.14
C ARG A 101 9.56 -8.13 12.52
N ASP A 102 9.73 -6.81 12.51
CA ASP A 102 8.80 -5.92 11.79
C ASP A 102 8.99 -6.09 10.27
N ILE A 103 7.89 -6.39 9.57
CA ILE A 103 7.91 -6.54 8.11
C ILE A 103 8.08 -5.20 7.38
N GLY A 104 7.87 -4.07 8.05
CA GLY A 104 8.08 -2.74 7.49
C GLY A 104 9.55 -2.45 7.17
N ASP A 105 10.48 -3.12 7.86
CA ASP A 105 11.92 -2.94 7.67
C ASP A 105 12.52 -3.91 6.64
N LEU A 106 11.72 -4.80 6.06
CA LEU A 106 12.16 -5.83 5.13
C LEU A 106 11.62 -5.57 3.72
N THR A 107 12.40 -5.92 2.72
CA THR A 107 11.91 -5.94 1.34
C THR A 107 10.95 -7.13 1.15
N ILE A 108 10.04 -7.02 0.19
CA ILE A 108 9.17 -8.16 -0.15
C ILE A 108 10.00 -9.35 -0.66
N ALA A 109 11.12 -9.08 -1.35
CA ALA A 109 12.04 -10.13 -1.80
C ALA A 109 12.70 -10.86 -0.62
N ASP A 110 13.14 -10.15 0.42
CA ASP A 110 13.72 -10.76 1.62
C ASP A 110 12.70 -11.64 2.33
N ILE A 111 11.47 -11.16 2.49
CA ILE A 111 10.40 -11.94 3.10
C ILE A 111 10.09 -13.20 2.28
N ALA A 112 9.96 -13.06 0.95
CA ALA A 112 9.69 -14.17 0.05
C ALA A 112 10.80 -15.23 0.11
N ASN A 113 12.06 -14.83 0.09
CA ASN A 113 13.19 -15.73 0.07
C ASN A 113 13.46 -16.42 1.42
N ASN A 114 13.17 -15.77 2.54
CA ASN A 114 13.50 -16.28 3.87
C ASN A 114 12.29 -16.86 4.59
N GLU A 115 11.25 -16.04 4.78
CA GLU A 115 10.13 -16.38 5.68
C GLU A 115 9.01 -17.14 4.96
N LEU A 116 8.85 -16.90 3.66
CA LEU A 116 7.79 -17.50 2.86
C LEU A 116 8.27 -18.58 1.89
N ALA A 117 9.57 -18.82 1.80
CA ALA A 117 10.12 -19.86 0.93
C ALA A 117 9.52 -21.24 1.26
N ASN A 118 9.05 -21.95 0.23
CA ASN A 118 8.41 -23.28 0.34
C ASN A 118 7.14 -23.31 1.21
N THR A 119 6.51 -22.15 1.45
CA THR A 119 5.25 -22.09 2.20
C THR A 119 4.04 -22.33 1.32
N LYS A 120 2.96 -22.81 1.93
CA LYS A 120 1.64 -22.97 1.29
C LYS A 120 0.61 -22.11 2.02
N PRO A 121 -0.38 -21.56 1.30
CA PRO A 121 -1.42 -20.76 1.95
C PRO A 121 -2.19 -21.60 2.97
N ALA A 122 -2.52 -21.01 4.10
CA ALA A 122 -3.53 -21.53 5.01
C ALA A 122 -4.93 -21.27 4.43
N LYS A 123 -5.99 -21.65 5.15
CA LYS A 123 -7.36 -21.30 4.74
C LYS A 123 -7.47 -19.80 4.51
N LYS A 124 -7.86 -19.40 3.30
CA LYS A 124 -8.04 -17.99 2.95
C LYS A 124 -9.14 -17.36 3.82
N ARG A 125 -8.77 -16.35 4.56
CA ARG A 125 -9.66 -15.53 5.40
C ARG A 125 -9.02 -14.18 5.63
N PHE A 126 -9.82 -13.17 5.86
CA PHE A 126 -9.33 -11.86 6.25
C PHE A 126 -8.44 -11.94 7.49
N LYS A 127 -7.27 -11.36 7.39
CA LYS A 127 -6.35 -11.12 8.52
C LYS A 127 -5.67 -9.78 8.33
N TYR A 128 -6.03 -8.82 9.16
CA TYR A 128 -5.42 -7.51 9.13
C TYR A 128 -3.91 -7.58 9.39
N SER A 129 -3.12 -6.98 8.51
CA SER A 129 -1.66 -6.85 8.64
C SER A 129 -1.15 -5.70 7.77
N GLN A 130 0.13 -5.35 7.90
CA GLN A 130 0.82 -4.45 6.96
C GLN A 130 1.33 -5.21 5.72
N PHE A 131 1.43 -6.53 5.79
CA PHE A 131 2.08 -7.32 4.76
C PHE A 131 1.33 -7.29 3.43
N SER A 132 0.06 -7.71 3.39
CA SER A 132 -0.71 -7.79 2.14
C SER A 132 -0.81 -6.45 1.42
N PRO A 133 -1.07 -5.30 2.08
CA PRO A 133 -1.04 -4.00 1.42
C PRO A 133 0.33 -3.64 0.84
N ASN A 134 1.42 -3.98 1.53
CA ASN A 134 2.77 -3.78 0.99
C ASN A 134 3.02 -4.66 -0.24
N VAL A 135 2.57 -5.91 -0.23
CA VAL A 135 2.61 -6.80 -1.40
C VAL A 135 1.86 -6.17 -2.58
N ALA A 136 0.65 -5.63 -2.35
CA ALA A 136 -0.14 -4.96 -3.39
C ALA A 136 0.63 -3.83 -4.08
N LEU A 137 1.19 -2.91 -3.29
CA LEU A 137 1.93 -1.76 -3.83
C LEU A 137 3.19 -2.17 -4.59
N ASN A 138 3.95 -3.13 -4.06
CA ASN A 138 5.16 -3.62 -4.73
C ASN A 138 4.82 -4.43 -5.99
N TYR A 139 3.68 -5.12 -6.03
CA TYR A 139 3.21 -5.77 -7.25
C TYR A 139 2.81 -4.72 -8.32
N ILE A 140 2.12 -3.63 -7.95
CA ILE A 140 1.87 -2.51 -8.87
C ILE A 140 3.20 -1.97 -9.39
N SER A 141 4.18 -1.74 -8.53
CA SER A 141 5.51 -1.28 -8.92
C SER A 141 6.15 -2.22 -9.95
N PHE A 142 6.14 -3.52 -9.70
CA PHE A 142 6.64 -4.52 -10.65
C PHE A 142 5.90 -4.43 -12.00
N LYS A 143 4.58 -4.39 -11.99
CA LYS A 143 3.75 -4.34 -13.21
C LYS A 143 3.92 -3.03 -14.00
N THR A 144 4.27 -1.95 -13.36
CA THR A 144 4.56 -0.65 -13.99
C THR A 144 6.04 -0.50 -14.40
N GLY A 145 6.84 -1.56 -14.30
CA GLY A 145 8.27 -1.54 -14.63
C GLY A 145 9.08 -0.71 -13.64
N HIS A 146 8.73 -0.76 -12.36
CA HIS A 146 9.35 0.00 -11.27
C HIS A 146 9.24 1.54 -11.45
N LYS A 147 8.11 1.98 -12.02
CA LYS A 147 7.77 3.40 -12.20
C LYS A 147 6.60 3.80 -11.30
N PHE A 148 6.62 3.32 -10.05
CA PHE A 148 5.50 3.53 -9.11
C PHE A 148 5.25 5.00 -8.83
N SER A 149 6.29 5.81 -8.62
CA SER A 149 6.16 7.26 -8.41
C SER A 149 5.50 7.96 -9.60
N SER A 150 5.90 7.59 -10.83
CA SER A 150 5.28 8.14 -12.04
C SER A 150 3.81 7.72 -12.16
N PHE A 151 3.50 6.46 -11.83
CA PHE A 151 2.14 5.94 -11.83
C PHE A 151 1.26 6.67 -10.81
N ILE A 152 1.75 6.92 -9.58
CA ILE A 152 1.03 7.70 -8.57
C ILE A 152 0.74 9.11 -9.08
N ASN A 153 1.73 9.79 -9.66
CA ASN A 153 1.55 11.14 -10.18
C ASN A 153 0.49 11.18 -11.27
N ASP A 154 0.54 10.25 -12.23
CA ASP A 154 -0.47 10.13 -13.27
C ASP A 154 -1.90 9.91 -12.67
N VAL A 155 -2.04 9.01 -11.70
CA VAL A 155 -3.34 8.72 -11.10
C VAL A 155 -3.85 9.86 -10.20
N LEU A 156 -3.03 10.41 -9.34
CA LEU A 156 -3.47 11.35 -8.31
C LEU A 156 -3.38 12.79 -8.74
N LYS A 157 -2.34 13.21 -9.46
CA LYS A 157 -2.20 14.59 -9.92
C LYS A 157 -2.98 14.84 -11.20
N ASP A 158 -2.75 13.99 -12.21
CA ASP A 158 -3.29 14.25 -13.54
C ASP A 158 -4.78 13.89 -13.67
N HIS A 159 -5.25 12.86 -12.95
CA HIS A 159 -6.65 12.42 -13.03
C HIS A 159 -7.51 12.92 -11.87
N VAL A 160 -6.98 12.98 -10.64
CA VAL A 160 -7.74 13.41 -9.46
C VAL A 160 -7.53 14.89 -9.15
N GLY A 161 -6.47 15.51 -9.68
CA GLY A 161 -6.18 16.92 -9.45
C GLY A 161 -5.56 17.19 -8.07
N LEU A 162 -4.85 16.22 -7.49
CA LEU A 162 -4.15 16.40 -6.21
C LEU A 162 -3.12 17.52 -6.34
N ALA A 163 -3.35 18.65 -5.70
CA ALA A 163 -2.43 19.79 -5.71
C ALA A 163 -1.30 19.64 -4.69
N GLY A 164 -1.55 18.94 -3.57
CA GLY A 164 -0.61 18.75 -2.49
C GLY A 164 0.49 17.72 -2.80
N ARG A 165 1.35 17.50 -1.81
CA ARG A 165 2.38 16.46 -1.86
C ARG A 165 1.82 15.17 -1.28
N LEU A 166 2.15 14.02 -1.90
CA LEU A 166 1.85 12.70 -1.39
C LEU A 166 3.02 11.78 -1.71
N GLU A 167 3.58 11.14 -0.68
CA GLU A 167 4.75 10.28 -0.79
C GLU A 167 4.54 8.99 0.01
N PHE A 168 4.49 7.84 -0.67
CA PHE A 168 4.58 6.55 0.00
C PHE A 168 6.00 6.29 0.48
N ASN A 169 6.15 5.64 1.63
CA ASN A 169 7.45 5.16 2.06
C ASN A 169 8.02 4.19 1.01
N GLY A 170 9.31 4.32 0.70
CA GLY A 170 9.99 3.50 -0.31
C GLY A 170 9.85 3.99 -1.77
N THR A 171 9.15 5.09 -2.02
CA THR A 171 9.17 5.76 -3.32
C THR A 171 10.58 6.29 -3.64
N GLY A 172 10.95 6.21 -4.94
CA GLY A 172 12.31 6.54 -5.38
C GLY A 172 13.28 5.36 -5.39
N ILE A 173 12.97 4.26 -4.68
CA ILE A 173 13.73 3.02 -4.69
C ILE A 173 12.82 1.80 -4.88
N GLU A 174 11.79 1.96 -5.67
CA GLU A 174 10.69 1.01 -5.90
C GLU A 174 11.16 -0.35 -6.39
N SER A 175 12.26 -0.40 -7.15
CA SER A 175 12.84 -1.65 -7.66
C SER A 175 13.35 -2.59 -6.56
N LYS A 176 13.55 -2.06 -5.35
CA LYS A 176 14.01 -2.86 -4.18
C LYS A 176 12.88 -3.56 -3.44
N GLY A 177 11.61 -3.37 -3.81
CA GLY A 177 10.49 -4.01 -3.14
C GLY A 177 10.24 -3.51 -1.72
N VAL A 178 10.50 -2.23 -1.46
CA VAL A 178 10.45 -1.60 -0.13
C VAL A 178 9.25 -0.67 0.06
N ILE A 179 8.33 -0.61 -0.90
CA ILE A 179 7.18 0.28 -0.81
C ILE A 179 6.26 -0.20 0.32
N GLN A 180 5.91 0.73 1.21
CA GLN A 180 4.99 0.49 2.31
C GLN A 180 3.66 1.20 2.08
N SER A 181 2.59 0.64 2.64
CA SER A 181 1.22 1.16 2.51
C SER A 181 0.95 2.42 3.35
N ASN A 182 1.95 2.98 3.99
CA ASN A 182 1.88 4.27 4.65
C ASN A 182 2.38 5.36 3.69
N PHE A 183 1.72 6.50 3.70
CA PHE A 183 2.17 7.67 2.98
C PHE A 183 2.19 8.89 3.90
N LYS A 184 2.86 9.95 3.46
CA LYS A 184 2.76 11.29 4.01
C LYS A 184 2.09 12.18 2.98
N ALA A 185 1.24 13.08 3.42
CA ALA A 185 0.62 14.09 2.56
C ALA A 185 0.50 15.44 3.28
N THR A 186 0.52 16.52 2.50
CA THR A 186 0.13 17.87 2.95
C THR A 186 -1.34 18.05 2.80
#